data_7f740cae18de2efb6c83367b25278ae4
#
_entry.id   7f740cae18de2efb6c83367b25278ae4
#
_cell.length_a   1.000
_cell.length_b   1.000
_cell.length_c   1.000
_cell.angle_alpha   90.00
_cell.angle_beta   90.00
_cell.angle_gamma   90.00
#
_symmetry.space_group_name_H-M   'P 1'
#
loop_
_entity.id
_entity.type
_entity.pdbx_description
1 polymer ?
#
loop_
_entity_poly.entity_id
_entity_poly.type
_entity_poly.pdbx_seq_one_letter_code
_entity_poly.pdbx_strand_id
1 'polypeptide(L)'
;MRSAYRILAFVIAAEVIIQAAAIAYAIFGLGTWIQSGGVLDKAAMESETTAFTGDGGFPLHGINGEMVFPLLVLILLVLSFFAKVPRGVMWAGVAFGMTVLQIAFALLGRGLPILGVLHGANALLIFGVAVMAAMAARGTAPVGDRTAAAAG
;
A
#
# COMPACT_ATOMS: atom_id res chain seq x y z
N MET A 1 -11.01 -17.80 8.36
CA MET A 1 -11.30 -16.40 7.99
C MET A 1 -10.45 -15.38 8.77
N ARG A 2 -10.35 -15.44 10.12
CA ARG A 2 -9.57 -14.48 10.91
C ARG A 2 -8.07 -14.45 10.55
N SER A 3 -7.45 -15.61 10.35
CA SER A 3 -6.05 -15.71 9.91
C SER A 3 -5.86 -15.16 8.48
N ALA A 4 -6.79 -15.47 7.56
CA ALA A 4 -6.75 -14.95 6.20
C ALA A 4 -6.84 -13.40 6.18
N TYR A 5 -7.75 -12.82 6.96
CA TYR A 5 -7.86 -11.37 7.14
C TYR A 5 -6.55 -10.76 7.65
N ARG A 6 -5.94 -11.38 8.67
CA ARG A 6 -4.67 -10.92 9.25
C ARG A 6 -3.52 -10.97 8.25
N ILE A 7 -3.38 -12.09 7.54
CA ILE A 7 -2.33 -12.27 6.53
C ILE A 7 -2.51 -11.25 5.42
N LEU A 8 -3.73 -11.10 4.89
CA LEU A 8 -4.00 -10.15 3.82
C LEU A 8 -3.75 -8.70 4.25
N ALA A 9 -4.08 -8.33 5.48
CA ALA A 9 -3.78 -7.00 6.00
C ALA A 9 -2.26 -6.74 6.07
N PHE A 10 -1.44 -7.74 6.43
CA PHE A 10 0.02 -7.63 6.36
C PHE A 10 0.54 -7.59 4.92
N VAL A 11 -0.07 -8.34 4.00
CA VAL A 11 0.27 -8.27 2.57
C VAL A 11 0.03 -6.86 2.04
N ILE A 12 -1.10 -6.23 2.38
CA ILE A 12 -1.40 -4.84 2.01
C ILE A 12 -0.35 -3.88 2.59
N ALA A 13 0.06 -4.05 3.85
CA ALA A 13 1.13 -3.24 4.42
C ALA A 13 2.46 -3.44 3.68
N ALA A 14 2.82 -4.67 3.33
CA ALA A 14 4.02 -4.97 2.54
C ALA A 14 3.94 -4.36 1.14
N GLU A 15 2.77 -4.39 0.50
CA GLU A 15 2.53 -3.78 -0.81
C GLU A 15 2.79 -2.27 -0.81
N VAL A 16 2.43 -1.54 0.26
CA VAL A 16 2.77 -0.11 0.35
C VAL A 16 4.29 0.10 0.31
N ILE A 17 5.06 -0.77 0.96
CA ILE A 17 6.54 -0.71 0.93
C ILE A 17 7.05 -1.02 -0.47
N ILE A 18 6.51 -2.04 -1.13
CA ILE A 18 6.88 -2.41 -2.51
C ILE A 18 6.59 -1.26 -3.47
N GLN A 19 5.43 -0.61 -3.33
CA GLN A 19 5.04 0.55 -4.12
C GLN A 19 6.01 1.73 -3.95
N ALA A 20 6.40 2.02 -2.71
CA ALA A 20 7.36 3.08 -2.40
C ALA A 20 8.76 2.74 -2.95
N ALA A 21 9.19 1.47 -2.83
CA ALA A 21 10.46 1.01 -3.36
C ALA A 21 10.50 1.06 -4.90
N ALA A 22 9.43 0.65 -5.58
CA ALA A 22 9.33 0.67 -7.03
C ALA A 22 9.47 2.07 -7.59
N ILE A 23 8.71 3.03 -7.07
CA ILE A 23 8.79 4.42 -7.55
C ILE A 23 10.13 5.07 -7.18
N ALA A 24 10.69 4.79 -6.01
CA ALA A 24 12.00 5.27 -5.62
C ALA A 24 13.09 4.75 -6.57
N TYR A 25 13.08 3.45 -6.88
CA TYR A 25 14.02 2.84 -7.85
C TYR A 25 13.95 3.51 -9.22
N ALA A 26 12.73 3.77 -9.73
CA ALA A 26 12.53 4.46 -10.99
C ALA A 26 13.08 5.90 -10.97
N ILE A 27 12.79 6.67 -9.92
CA ILE A 27 13.23 8.07 -9.79
C ILE A 27 14.76 8.17 -9.64
N PHE A 28 15.40 7.30 -8.85
CA PHE A 28 16.85 7.28 -8.72
C PHE A 28 17.53 6.85 -10.01
N GLY A 29 16.96 5.85 -10.72
CA GLY A 29 17.45 5.44 -12.03
C GLY A 29 17.35 6.55 -13.08
N LEU A 30 16.20 7.24 -13.12
CA LEU A 30 16.00 8.41 -13.98
C LEU A 30 17.04 9.51 -13.68
N GLY A 31 17.27 9.82 -12.39
CA GLY A 31 18.28 10.80 -11.99
C GLY A 31 19.69 10.45 -12.48
N THR A 32 20.09 9.19 -12.35
CA THR A 32 21.38 8.68 -12.83
C THR A 32 21.48 8.77 -14.36
N TRP A 33 20.41 8.42 -15.08
CA TRP A 33 20.37 8.51 -16.54
C TRP A 33 20.51 9.96 -17.03
N ILE A 34 19.81 10.92 -16.41
CA ILE A 34 19.95 12.36 -16.75
C ILE A 34 21.38 12.82 -16.49
N GLN A 35 22.00 12.45 -15.37
CA GLN A 35 23.38 12.81 -15.03
C GLN A 35 24.39 12.23 -16.03
N SER A 36 24.08 11.12 -16.70
CA SER A 36 24.92 10.52 -17.72
C SER A 36 24.68 11.10 -19.13
N GLY A 37 23.86 12.16 -19.27
CA GLY A 37 23.60 12.85 -20.53
C GLY A 37 22.25 12.51 -21.16
N GLY A 38 21.38 11.75 -20.49
CA GLY A 38 20.01 11.49 -20.94
C GLY A 38 19.18 12.77 -20.93
N VAL A 39 18.33 12.96 -21.93
CA VAL A 39 17.44 14.12 -22.05
C VAL A 39 16.00 13.67 -21.87
N LEU A 40 15.38 14.14 -20.76
CA LEU A 40 13.96 13.88 -20.47
C LEU A 40 13.13 15.00 -21.10
N ASP A 41 12.71 14.81 -22.33
CA ASP A 41 11.74 15.64 -23.01
C ASP A 41 10.40 14.92 -23.19
N LYS A 42 9.44 15.59 -23.81
CA LYS A 42 8.11 15.00 -24.05
C LYS A 42 8.20 13.73 -24.91
N ALA A 43 9.07 13.71 -25.91
CA ALA A 43 9.25 12.55 -26.78
C ALA A 43 9.84 11.36 -25.99
N ALA A 44 10.82 11.60 -25.13
CA ALA A 44 11.36 10.57 -24.23
C ALA A 44 10.32 10.04 -23.25
N MET A 45 9.44 10.90 -22.70
CA MET A 45 8.36 10.49 -21.79
C MET A 45 7.26 9.68 -22.48
N GLU A 46 7.00 9.93 -23.77
CA GLU A 46 5.97 9.24 -24.56
C GLU A 46 6.53 8.01 -25.29
N SER A 47 7.86 7.84 -25.29
CA SER A 47 8.55 6.75 -25.99
C SER A 47 8.55 5.48 -25.15
N GLU A 48 8.12 4.37 -25.77
CA GLU A 48 8.29 3.03 -25.20
C GLU A 48 9.73 2.50 -25.30
N THR A 49 10.62 3.23 -26.03
CA THR A 49 12.00 2.82 -26.27
C THR A 49 13.03 3.51 -25.37
N THR A 50 12.62 4.50 -24.58
CA THR A 50 13.50 5.14 -23.60
C THR A 50 13.70 4.19 -22.43
N ALA A 51 14.88 3.57 -22.39
CA ALA A 51 15.25 2.60 -21.38
C ALA A 51 16.41 3.13 -20.52
N PHE A 52 16.28 3.02 -19.21
CA PHE A 52 17.34 3.27 -18.24
C PHE A 52 17.22 2.30 -17.07
N THR A 53 18.27 2.15 -16.27
CA THR A 53 18.23 1.28 -15.09
C THR A 53 17.17 1.78 -14.10
N GLY A 54 16.14 0.98 -13.89
CA GLY A 54 15.05 1.32 -12.96
C GLY A 54 13.74 1.78 -13.63
N ASP A 55 13.70 1.96 -14.95
CA ASP A 55 12.52 2.39 -15.71
C ASP A 55 11.28 1.52 -15.44
N GLY A 56 11.47 0.20 -15.30
CA GLY A 56 10.41 -0.75 -14.92
C GLY A 56 9.72 -0.45 -13.59
N GLY A 57 10.30 0.37 -12.74
CA GLY A 57 9.66 0.80 -11.49
C GLY A 57 8.43 1.68 -11.72
N PHE A 58 8.38 2.47 -12.80
CA PHE A 58 7.19 3.27 -13.14
C PHE A 58 5.96 2.40 -13.47
N PRO A 59 6.02 1.49 -14.45
CA PRO A 59 4.88 0.62 -14.74
C PRO A 59 4.54 -0.31 -13.57
N LEU A 60 5.54 -0.81 -12.83
CA LEU A 60 5.28 -1.61 -11.64
C LEU A 60 4.48 -0.81 -10.61
N HIS A 61 4.88 0.42 -10.30
CA HIS A 61 4.14 1.28 -9.37
C HIS A 61 2.73 1.60 -9.90
N GLY A 62 2.60 1.97 -11.18
CA GLY A 62 1.31 2.34 -11.78
C GLY A 62 0.35 1.17 -11.85
N ILE A 63 0.72 0.09 -12.53
CA ILE A 63 -0.17 -1.07 -12.76
C ILE A 63 -0.53 -1.74 -11.44
N ASN A 64 0.46 -2.00 -10.58
CA ASN A 64 0.21 -2.62 -9.28
C ASN A 64 -0.64 -1.71 -8.38
N GLY A 65 -0.38 -0.39 -8.37
CA GLY A 65 -1.13 0.58 -7.57
C GLY A 65 -2.57 0.81 -8.03
N GLU A 66 -2.83 0.71 -9.34
CA GLU A 66 -4.18 0.92 -9.91
C GLU A 66 -5.02 -0.36 -9.97
N MET A 67 -4.40 -1.54 -10.00
CA MET A 67 -5.12 -2.81 -10.20
C MET A 67 -4.97 -3.77 -9.01
N VAL A 68 -3.74 -4.15 -8.66
CA VAL A 68 -3.50 -5.20 -7.66
C VAL A 68 -3.81 -4.70 -6.26
N PHE A 69 -3.30 -3.54 -5.90
CA PHE A 69 -3.46 -2.98 -4.58
C PHE A 69 -4.94 -2.76 -4.20
N PRO A 70 -5.79 -2.07 -5.02
CA PRO A 70 -7.21 -1.91 -4.69
C PRO A 70 -7.98 -3.23 -4.67
N LEU A 71 -7.58 -4.21 -5.49
CA LEU A 71 -8.17 -5.55 -5.44
C LEU A 71 -7.89 -6.24 -4.10
N LEU A 72 -6.65 -6.18 -3.59
CA LEU A 72 -6.30 -6.74 -2.28
C LEU A 72 -7.10 -6.07 -1.14
N VAL A 73 -7.25 -4.75 -1.20
CA VAL A 73 -8.03 -4.00 -0.20
C VAL A 73 -9.52 -4.33 -0.29
N LEU A 74 -10.06 -4.50 -1.49
CA LEU A 74 -11.44 -4.94 -1.69
C LEU A 74 -11.66 -6.36 -1.14
N ILE A 75 -10.74 -7.29 -1.38
CA ILE A 75 -10.80 -8.64 -0.80
C ILE A 75 -10.75 -8.56 0.73
N LEU A 76 -9.91 -7.69 1.32
CA LEU A 76 -9.86 -7.48 2.76
C LEU A 76 -11.20 -7.00 3.30
N LEU A 77 -11.84 -6.05 2.60
CA LEU A 77 -13.16 -5.54 2.97
C LEU A 77 -14.21 -6.65 2.95
N VAL A 78 -14.25 -7.46 1.89
CA VAL A 78 -15.18 -8.61 1.81
C VAL A 78 -14.90 -9.62 2.92
N LEU A 79 -13.65 -10.00 3.15
CA LEU A 79 -13.28 -10.94 4.21
C LEU A 79 -13.65 -10.42 5.61
N SER A 80 -13.64 -9.10 5.81
CA SER A 80 -13.91 -8.48 7.11
C SER A 80 -15.29 -8.82 7.66
N PHE A 81 -16.29 -9.00 6.80
CA PHE A 81 -17.66 -9.37 7.20
C PHE A 81 -17.74 -10.80 7.78
N PHE A 82 -16.80 -11.67 7.42
CA PHE A 82 -16.79 -13.08 7.83
C PHE A 82 -15.69 -13.41 8.84
N ALA A 83 -14.73 -12.51 9.03
CA ALA A 83 -13.53 -12.80 9.82
C ALA A 83 -13.75 -12.74 11.35
N LYS A 84 -14.86 -12.17 11.83
CA LYS A 84 -15.17 -11.96 13.25
C LYS A 84 -14.01 -11.27 14.01
N VAL A 85 -13.38 -10.29 13.35
CA VAL A 85 -12.32 -9.47 13.93
C VAL A 85 -12.95 -8.25 14.61
N PRO A 86 -12.60 -7.89 15.85
CA PRO A 86 -13.07 -6.68 16.49
C PRO A 86 -12.75 -5.44 15.64
N ARG A 87 -13.76 -4.65 15.29
CA ARG A 87 -13.63 -3.49 14.38
C ARG A 87 -13.05 -3.83 13.00
N GLY A 88 -13.06 -5.11 12.57
CA GLY A 88 -12.47 -5.55 11.32
C GLY A 88 -13.07 -4.86 10.10
N VAL A 89 -14.41 -4.73 10.06
CA VAL A 89 -15.12 -4.01 8.98
C VAL A 89 -14.74 -2.53 8.96
N MET A 90 -14.61 -1.90 10.14
CA MET A 90 -14.20 -0.49 10.23
C MET A 90 -12.78 -0.29 9.64
N TRP A 91 -11.79 -1.10 10.07
CA TRP A 91 -10.43 -0.98 9.56
C TRP A 91 -10.34 -1.23 8.06
N ALA A 92 -11.03 -2.26 7.56
CA ALA A 92 -11.07 -2.57 6.13
C ALA A 92 -11.79 -1.48 5.33
N GLY A 93 -12.88 -0.91 5.86
CA GLY A 93 -13.60 0.20 5.24
C GLY A 93 -12.76 1.49 5.17
N VAL A 94 -12.02 1.81 6.24
CA VAL A 94 -11.07 2.94 6.25
C VAL A 94 -9.98 2.71 5.21
N ALA A 95 -9.36 1.52 5.17
CA ALA A 95 -8.34 1.19 4.18
C ALA A 95 -8.89 1.35 2.75
N PHE A 96 -10.12 0.89 2.49
CA PHE A 96 -10.77 1.02 1.19
C PHE A 96 -11.00 2.48 0.80
N GLY A 97 -11.59 3.28 1.69
CA GLY A 97 -11.81 4.71 1.43
C GLY A 97 -10.51 5.46 1.16
N MET A 98 -9.45 5.17 1.93
CA MET A 98 -8.13 5.76 1.71
C MET A 98 -7.49 5.29 0.41
N THR A 99 -7.74 4.06 -0.04
CA THR A 99 -7.28 3.56 -1.35
C THR A 99 -7.97 4.31 -2.50
N VAL A 100 -9.26 4.59 -2.38
CA VAL A 100 -9.96 5.44 -3.36
C VAL A 100 -9.35 6.84 -3.44
N LEU A 101 -9.05 7.47 -2.28
CA LEU A 101 -8.35 8.75 -2.24
C LEU A 101 -6.94 8.66 -2.82
N GLN A 102 -6.23 7.56 -2.58
CA GLN A 102 -4.88 7.32 -3.11
C GLN A 102 -4.85 7.37 -4.63
N ILE A 103 -5.80 6.69 -5.28
CA ILE A 103 -5.95 6.69 -6.73
C ILE A 103 -6.36 8.09 -7.23
N ALA A 104 -7.32 8.73 -6.56
CA ALA A 104 -7.73 10.08 -6.92
C ALA A 104 -6.56 11.08 -6.86
N PHE A 105 -5.74 11.05 -5.81
CA PHE A 105 -4.54 11.89 -5.70
C PHE A 105 -3.51 11.59 -6.78
N ALA A 106 -3.32 10.34 -7.17
CA ALA A 106 -2.42 9.96 -8.26
C ALA A 106 -2.88 10.52 -9.61
N LEU A 107 -4.16 10.35 -9.93
CA LEU A 107 -4.71 10.79 -11.21
C LEU A 107 -4.75 12.32 -11.32
N LEU A 108 -5.25 13.00 -10.30
CA LEU A 108 -5.37 14.46 -10.26
C LEU A 108 -4.01 15.15 -10.07
N GLY A 109 -3.05 14.46 -9.43
CA GLY A 109 -1.69 14.95 -9.21
C GLY A 109 -0.92 15.21 -10.51
N ARG A 110 -1.31 14.59 -11.62
CA ARG A 110 -0.74 14.86 -12.95
C ARG A 110 -0.95 16.31 -13.39
N GLY A 111 -2.04 16.93 -12.99
CA GLY A 111 -2.35 18.35 -13.27
C GLY A 111 -2.12 19.29 -12.09
N LEU A 112 -2.01 18.76 -10.88
CA LEU A 112 -1.83 19.54 -9.65
C LEU A 112 -0.80 18.85 -8.73
N PRO A 113 0.51 19.17 -8.89
CA PRO A 113 1.61 18.46 -8.22
C PRO A 113 1.53 18.40 -6.69
N ILE A 114 0.87 19.36 -6.04
CA ILE A 114 0.65 19.34 -4.59
C ILE A 114 -0.09 18.08 -4.11
N LEU A 115 -0.93 17.49 -4.96
CA LEU A 115 -1.62 16.24 -4.66
C LEU A 115 -0.67 15.05 -4.56
N GLY A 116 0.53 15.14 -5.15
CA GLY A 116 1.60 14.16 -4.93
C GLY A 116 2.05 14.10 -3.47
N VAL A 117 2.06 15.23 -2.75
CA VAL A 117 2.34 15.27 -1.31
C VAL A 117 1.25 14.52 -0.54
N LEU A 118 -0.02 14.77 -0.87
CA LEU A 118 -1.14 14.07 -0.25
C LEU A 118 -1.16 12.58 -0.59
N HIS A 119 -0.80 12.21 -1.83
CA HIS A 119 -0.62 10.82 -2.23
C HIS A 119 0.42 10.11 -1.36
N GLY A 120 1.60 10.70 -1.19
CA GLY A 120 2.66 10.14 -0.35
C GLY A 120 2.26 10.03 1.13
N ALA A 121 1.66 11.09 1.69
CA ALA A 121 1.20 11.09 3.07
C ALA A 121 0.09 10.04 3.30
N ASN A 122 -0.88 9.96 2.39
CA ASN A 122 -1.97 8.99 2.46
C ASN A 122 -1.46 7.54 2.37
N ALA A 123 -0.42 7.28 1.57
CA ALA A 123 0.20 5.95 1.50
C ALA A 123 0.74 5.49 2.86
N LEU A 124 1.41 6.37 3.62
CA LEU A 124 1.88 6.07 4.97
C LEU A 124 0.72 5.80 5.94
N LEU A 125 -0.38 6.53 5.82
CA LEU A 125 -1.58 6.28 6.63
C LEU A 125 -2.23 4.95 6.27
N ILE A 126 -2.31 4.58 4.99
CA ILE A 126 -2.80 3.26 4.56
C ILE A 126 -1.95 2.14 5.16
N PHE A 127 -0.62 2.28 5.13
CA PHE A 127 0.29 1.35 5.80
C PHE A 127 -0.08 1.17 7.28
N GLY A 128 -0.23 2.28 8.02
CA GLY A 128 -0.61 2.26 9.44
C GLY A 128 -1.96 1.57 9.67
N VAL A 129 -2.97 1.89 8.86
CA VAL A 129 -4.30 1.28 8.92
C VAL A 129 -4.25 -0.23 8.64
N ALA A 130 -3.47 -0.66 7.65
CA ALA A 130 -3.30 -2.08 7.34
C ALA A 130 -2.64 -2.85 8.51
N VAL A 131 -1.61 -2.27 9.13
CA VAL A 131 -0.97 -2.84 10.33
C VAL A 131 -1.97 -2.91 11.49
N MET A 132 -2.76 -1.86 11.74
CA MET A 132 -3.80 -1.87 12.78
C MET A 132 -4.88 -2.93 12.53
N ALA A 133 -5.30 -3.10 11.28
CA ALA A 133 -6.22 -4.15 10.86
C ALA A 133 -5.65 -5.56 11.17
N ALA A 134 -4.38 -5.78 10.84
CA ALA A 134 -3.70 -7.04 11.13
C ALA A 134 -3.55 -7.30 12.63
N MET A 135 -3.24 -6.26 13.41
CA MET A 135 -3.12 -6.36 14.87
C MET A 135 -4.46 -6.62 15.55
N ALA A 136 -5.56 -6.01 15.08
CA ALA A 136 -6.91 -6.25 15.59
C ALA A 136 -7.32 -7.73 15.40
N ALA A 137 -6.74 -8.42 14.44
CA ALA A 137 -6.96 -9.84 14.21
C ALA A 137 -6.11 -10.76 15.11
N ARG A 138 -5.20 -10.23 15.95
CA ARG A 138 -4.54 -11.02 16.98
C ARG A 138 -5.61 -11.41 18.03
N GLY A 139 -5.77 -12.73 18.31
CA GLY A 139 -6.65 -13.15 19.39
C GLY A 139 -6.17 -12.54 20.71
N THR A 140 -7.08 -12.05 21.53
CA THR A 140 -6.80 -11.92 22.97
C THR A 140 -6.49 -13.33 23.46
N ALA A 141 -5.27 -13.57 23.95
CA ALA A 141 -5.00 -14.80 24.69
C ALA A 141 -6.07 -14.92 25.78
N PRO A 142 -6.63 -16.12 26.03
CA PRO A 142 -7.54 -16.31 27.13
C PRO A 142 -6.84 -15.80 28.41
N VAL A 143 -7.49 -14.91 29.12
CA VAL A 143 -7.10 -14.54 30.48
C VAL A 143 -7.51 -15.72 31.35
N GLY A 144 -6.88 -16.84 31.16
CA GLY A 144 -7.08 -18.06 31.91
C GLY A 144 -5.73 -18.58 32.32
N ASP A 145 -5.53 -18.63 33.59
CA ASP A 145 -4.48 -19.34 34.33
C ASP A 145 -3.35 -18.54 34.98
N ARG A 146 -3.56 -17.26 35.26
CA ARG A 146 -2.68 -16.61 36.26
C ARG A 146 -3.12 -16.80 37.70
N THR A 147 -4.32 -17.31 37.96
CA THR A 147 -4.82 -17.58 39.32
C THR A 147 -4.44 -18.94 39.87
N ALA A 148 -4.06 -19.90 39.01
CA ALA A 148 -3.62 -21.21 39.46
C ALA A 148 -2.13 -21.25 39.94
N ALA A 149 -1.30 -20.33 39.48
CA ALA A 149 0.10 -20.28 39.88
C ALA A 149 0.39 -19.45 41.15
N ALA A 150 -0.62 -18.78 41.73
CA ALA A 150 -0.49 -18.00 42.96
C ALA A 150 -1.09 -18.71 44.20
N ALA A 151 -1.60 -19.94 44.03
CA ALA A 151 -2.22 -20.73 45.07
C ALA A 151 -1.53 -22.09 45.35
N GLY A 152 -0.26 -22.25 44.90
CA GLY A 152 0.58 -23.41 45.14
C GLY A 152 1.82 -23.08 45.99
#